data_84c9cbb113e4d7d5160690b47a8011d7
#
_entry.id   84c9cbb113e4d7d5160690b47a8011d7
#
_cell.length_a   1.000
_cell.length_b   1.000
_cell.length_c   1.000
_cell.angle_alpha   90.00
_cell.angle_beta   90.00
_cell.angle_gamma   90.00
#
_symmetry.space_group_name_H-M   'P 1'
#
loop_
_entity.id
_entity.type
_entity.pdbx_description
1 polymer ?
#
loop_
_entity_poly.entity_id
_entity_poly.type
_entity_poly.pdbx_seq_one_letter_code
_entity_poly.pdbx_strand_id
1 'polypeptide(L)'
;MQPPVIERWHHLVASRDLAMLSQLLDPQVVFESPVVHTPQVGKAITHAYLAAALTVLNNRSFRYLGEWFGEDSAVLEFETEIDSIRMNGVDMIWWNAEGRITRFKVMVRPLKAINLLHQLMARALQGGQQQ
;
A
#
# COMPACT_ATOMS: atom_id res chain seq x y z
N MET A 1 17.65 -10.41 -6.99
CA MET A 1 17.94 -10.10 -5.58
C MET A 1 16.96 -9.05 -5.08
N GLN A 2 16.34 -9.32 -3.96
CA GLN A 2 15.33 -8.42 -3.41
C GLN A 2 15.98 -7.21 -2.73
N PRO A 3 15.61 -5.95 -3.11
CA PRO A 3 16.17 -4.77 -2.46
C PRO A 3 15.81 -4.70 -0.96
N PRO A 4 16.68 -4.10 -0.13
CA PRO A 4 16.42 -4.00 1.32
C PRO A 4 15.11 -3.30 1.68
N VAL A 5 14.70 -2.28 0.91
CA VAL A 5 13.43 -1.59 1.14
C VAL A 5 12.26 -2.56 0.97
N ILE A 6 12.34 -3.43 -0.05
CA ILE A 6 11.27 -4.40 -0.33
C ILE A 6 11.27 -5.52 0.71
N GLU A 7 12.43 -5.96 1.20
CA GLU A 7 12.48 -6.91 2.30
C GLU A 7 11.77 -6.35 3.54
N ARG A 8 12.03 -5.08 3.87
CA ARG A 8 11.38 -4.43 5.00
C ARG A 8 9.89 -4.25 4.78
N TRP A 9 9.49 -3.93 3.54
CA TRP A 9 8.07 -3.82 3.20
C TRP A 9 7.35 -5.15 3.42
N HIS A 10 7.90 -6.25 2.93
CA HIS A 10 7.31 -7.57 3.14
C HIS A 10 7.22 -7.93 4.62
N HIS A 11 8.26 -7.59 5.39
CA HIS A 11 8.25 -7.87 6.83
C HIS A 11 7.14 -7.09 7.54
N LEU A 12 6.96 -5.82 7.21
CA LEU A 12 5.91 -5.03 7.85
C LEU A 12 4.51 -5.49 7.43
N VAL A 13 4.32 -5.93 6.19
CA VAL A 13 3.04 -6.48 5.74
C VAL A 13 2.71 -7.75 6.53
N ALA A 14 3.69 -8.64 6.70
CA ALA A 14 3.51 -9.88 7.43
C ALA A 14 3.28 -9.65 8.93
N SER A 15 4.00 -8.70 9.54
CA SER A 15 3.94 -8.43 10.97
C SER A 15 2.86 -7.40 11.35
N ARG A 16 2.37 -6.63 10.38
CA ARG A 16 1.43 -5.53 10.58
C ARG A 16 1.99 -4.45 11.51
N ASP A 17 3.28 -4.19 11.41
CA ASP A 17 4.00 -3.25 12.27
C ASP A 17 3.91 -1.83 11.72
N LEU A 18 2.95 -1.05 12.23
CA LEU A 18 2.74 0.33 11.77
C LEU A 18 3.86 1.28 12.19
N ALA A 19 4.59 0.97 13.26
CA ALA A 19 5.75 1.76 13.64
C ALA A 19 6.87 1.62 12.60
N MET A 20 7.06 0.42 12.07
CA MET A 20 8.01 0.18 10.98
C MET A 20 7.59 0.93 9.71
N LEU A 21 6.28 0.98 9.43
CA LEU A 21 5.76 1.73 8.28
C LEU A 21 6.17 3.21 8.39
N SER A 22 5.99 3.82 9.57
CA SER A 22 6.38 5.21 9.78
C SER A 22 7.86 5.43 9.50
N GLN A 23 8.73 4.51 9.95
CA GLN A 23 10.17 4.63 9.74
C GLN A 23 10.58 4.45 8.28
N LEU A 24 9.81 3.68 7.52
CA LEU A 24 10.12 3.38 6.12
C LEU A 24 9.74 4.51 5.17
N LEU A 25 8.84 5.40 5.58
CA LEU A 25 8.36 6.49 4.72
C LEU A 25 9.23 7.74 4.86
N ASP A 26 9.57 8.34 3.71
CA ASP A 26 10.22 9.65 3.68
C ASP A 26 9.22 10.72 4.14
N PRO A 27 9.67 11.79 4.85
CA PRO A 27 8.76 12.86 5.27
C PRO A 27 7.95 13.49 4.14
N GLN A 28 8.47 13.49 2.91
CA GLN A 28 7.82 14.08 1.75
C GLN A 28 7.21 13.05 0.81
N VAL A 29 7.00 11.83 1.29
CA VAL A 29 6.44 10.74 0.48
C VAL A 29 5.09 11.14 -0.14
N VAL A 30 4.85 10.65 -1.36
CA VAL A 30 3.60 10.87 -2.09
C VAL A 30 2.90 9.54 -2.28
N PHE A 31 1.62 9.49 -1.96
CA PHE A 31 0.77 8.31 -2.16
C PHE A 31 -0.24 8.58 -3.27
N GLU A 32 -0.35 7.64 -4.20
CA GLU A 32 -1.33 7.69 -5.29
C GLU A 32 -2.27 6.49 -5.16
N SER A 33 -3.52 6.79 -4.80
CA SER A 33 -4.57 5.80 -4.57
C SER A 33 -5.17 5.31 -5.88
N PRO A 34 -5.64 4.05 -5.95
CA PRO A 34 -6.38 3.57 -7.13
C PRO A 34 -7.76 4.19 -7.25
N VAL A 35 -8.25 4.86 -6.21
CA VAL A 35 -9.63 5.36 -6.12
C VAL A 35 -9.69 6.87 -6.33
N VAL A 36 -8.70 7.61 -5.84
CA VAL A 36 -8.67 9.08 -5.88
C VAL A 36 -7.51 9.52 -6.77
N HIS A 37 -7.79 10.32 -7.79
CA HIS A 37 -6.76 10.77 -8.72
C HIS A 37 -5.75 11.74 -8.09
N THR A 38 -6.20 12.59 -7.17
CA THR A 38 -5.34 13.57 -6.52
C THR A 38 -4.30 12.90 -5.63
N PRO A 39 -2.99 13.13 -5.86
CA PRO A 39 -1.95 12.55 -5.00
C PRO A 39 -2.07 13.06 -3.56
N GLN A 40 -1.76 12.18 -2.61
CA GLN A 40 -1.72 12.52 -1.19
C GLN A 40 -0.27 12.80 -0.83
N VAL A 41 0.04 14.04 -0.45
CA VAL A 41 1.41 14.49 -0.23
C VAL A 41 1.72 14.57 1.26
N GLY A 42 2.82 13.93 1.66
CA GLY A 42 3.33 13.97 3.03
C GLY A 42 3.20 12.66 3.76
N LYS A 43 4.03 12.51 4.80
CA LYS A 43 4.14 11.27 5.55
C LYS A 43 2.88 10.96 6.36
N ALA A 44 2.29 11.95 7.03
CA ALA A 44 1.14 11.72 7.90
C ALA A 44 -0.04 11.15 7.13
N ILE A 45 -0.40 11.78 5.99
CA ILE A 45 -1.54 11.33 5.18
C ILE A 45 -1.22 10.00 4.48
N THR A 46 0.00 9.84 4.00
CA THR A 46 0.43 8.59 3.35
C THR A 46 0.38 7.43 4.34
N HIS A 47 0.86 7.65 5.55
CA HIS A 47 0.81 6.63 6.61
C HIS A 47 -0.65 6.23 6.90
N ALA A 48 -1.55 7.20 6.99
CA ALA A 48 -2.97 6.93 7.24
C ALA A 48 -3.58 6.07 6.14
N TYR A 49 -3.30 6.39 4.87
CA TYR A 49 -3.83 5.62 3.73
C TYR A 49 -3.23 4.21 3.67
N LEU A 50 -1.93 4.08 3.87
CA LEU A 50 -1.29 2.75 3.82
C LEU A 50 -1.72 1.88 5.00
N ALA A 51 -1.85 2.46 6.19
CA ALA A 51 -2.35 1.74 7.36
C ALA A 51 -3.78 1.23 7.12
N ALA A 52 -4.64 2.09 6.56
CA ALA A 52 -6.01 1.70 6.20
C ALA A 52 -6.01 0.59 5.14
N ALA A 53 -5.17 0.72 4.12
CA ALA A 53 -5.06 -0.29 3.06
C ALA A 53 -4.60 -1.64 3.63
N LEU A 54 -3.62 -1.63 4.52
CA LEU A 54 -3.17 -2.87 5.16
C LEU A 54 -4.27 -3.51 5.98
N THR A 55 -5.07 -2.71 6.68
CA THR A 55 -6.22 -3.23 7.44
C THR A 55 -7.27 -3.86 6.54
N VAL A 56 -7.57 -3.20 5.41
CA VAL A 56 -8.61 -3.64 4.48
C VAL A 56 -8.18 -4.84 3.65
N LEU A 57 -6.96 -4.82 3.11
CA LEU A 57 -6.51 -5.79 2.11
C LEU A 57 -5.80 -7.00 2.70
N ASN A 58 -5.13 -6.84 3.85
CA ASN A 58 -4.24 -7.87 4.38
C ASN A 58 -4.98 -8.90 5.22
N ASN A 59 -5.84 -9.68 4.55
CA ASN A 59 -6.53 -10.81 5.15
C ASN A 59 -5.82 -12.12 4.79
N ARG A 60 -6.43 -13.26 5.15
CA ARG A 60 -5.81 -14.58 4.91
C ARG A 60 -5.60 -14.89 3.43
N SER A 61 -6.42 -14.29 2.55
CA SER A 61 -6.31 -14.54 1.11
C SER A 61 -5.27 -13.65 0.44
N PHE A 62 -4.77 -12.60 1.12
CA PHE A 62 -3.80 -11.68 0.55
C PHE A 62 -2.48 -12.39 0.27
N ARG A 63 -1.95 -12.18 -0.95
CA ARG A 63 -0.65 -12.73 -1.32
C ARG A 63 -0.03 -11.91 -2.45
N TYR A 64 1.28 -11.87 -2.48
CA TYR A 64 2.01 -11.33 -3.62
C TYR A 64 2.24 -12.43 -4.64
N LEU A 65 1.99 -12.12 -5.92
CA LEU A 65 2.09 -13.07 -7.02
C LEU A 65 3.39 -12.91 -7.80
N GLY A 66 3.98 -11.73 -7.83
CA GLY A 66 5.20 -11.47 -8.57
C GLY A 66 5.84 -10.17 -8.19
N GLU A 67 7.12 -10.04 -8.49
CA GLU A 67 7.90 -8.86 -8.17
C GLU A 67 8.83 -8.52 -9.31
N TRP A 68 8.93 -7.23 -9.64
CA TRP A 68 9.84 -6.71 -10.66
C TRP A 68 10.60 -5.56 -10.06
N PHE A 69 11.94 -5.57 -10.19
CA PHE A 69 12.81 -4.59 -9.53
C PHE A 69 13.50 -3.71 -10.55
N GLY A 70 13.41 -2.37 -10.35
CA GLY A 70 14.27 -1.41 -10.99
C GLY A 70 15.43 -1.07 -10.05
N GLU A 71 16.20 -0.05 -10.41
CA GLU A 71 17.35 0.38 -9.60
C GLU A 71 16.89 0.95 -8.25
N ASP A 72 15.90 1.85 -8.27
CA ASP A 72 15.37 2.51 -7.07
C ASP A 72 13.85 2.36 -6.99
N SER A 73 13.31 1.27 -7.53
CA SER A 73 11.87 1.06 -7.59
C SER A 73 11.53 -0.40 -7.71
N ALA A 74 10.27 -0.72 -7.44
CA ALA A 74 9.76 -2.08 -7.59
C ALA A 74 8.28 -2.05 -7.93
N VAL A 75 7.82 -3.11 -8.58
CA VAL A 75 6.40 -3.38 -8.80
C VAL A 75 6.10 -4.72 -8.15
N LEU A 76 5.13 -4.73 -7.24
CA LEU A 76 4.70 -5.94 -6.54
C LEU A 76 3.26 -6.22 -6.91
N GLU A 77 3.01 -7.34 -7.58
CA GLU A 77 1.65 -7.74 -7.92
C GLU A 77 1.02 -8.52 -6.76
N PHE A 78 -0.20 -8.16 -6.39
CA PHE A 78 -0.92 -8.84 -5.30
C PHE A 78 -2.30 -9.29 -5.71
N GLU A 79 -2.84 -10.20 -4.92
CA GLU A 79 -4.21 -10.68 -5.06
C GLU A 79 -4.81 -10.87 -3.67
N THR A 80 -6.08 -10.52 -3.54
CA THR A 80 -6.83 -10.78 -2.31
C THR A 80 -8.31 -10.96 -2.67
N GLU A 81 -9.09 -11.51 -1.74
CA GLU A 81 -10.52 -11.67 -1.93
C GLU A 81 -11.23 -11.12 -0.70
N ILE A 82 -12.24 -10.27 -0.92
CA ILE A 82 -13.03 -9.64 0.15
C ILE A 82 -14.48 -9.69 -0.29
N ASP A 83 -15.35 -10.20 0.58
CA ASP A 83 -16.79 -10.34 0.30
C ASP A 83 -17.04 -11.06 -1.04
N SER A 84 -16.28 -12.12 -1.29
CA SER A 84 -16.34 -12.93 -2.52
C SER A 84 -15.93 -12.17 -3.79
N ILE A 85 -15.37 -10.97 -3.66
CA ILE A 85 -14.85 -10.20 -4.79
C ILE A 85 -13.33 -10.32 -4.81
N ARG A 86 -12.82 -10.86 -5.92
CA ARG A 86 -11.36 -10.98 -6.10
C ARG A 86 -10.78 -9.65 -6.58
N MET A 87 -9.72 -9.22 -5.91
CA MET A 87 -8.98 -8.02 -6.26
C MET A 87 -7.58 -8.40 -6.70
N ASN A 88 -7.15 -7.85 -7.83
CA ASN A 88 -5.78 -7.99 -8.31
C ASN A 88 -5.21 -6.60 -8.53
N GLY A 89 -4.02 -6.35 -8.03
CA GLY A 89 -3.42 -5.04 -8.15
C GLY A 89 -1.92 -5.07 -8.14
N VAL A 90 -1.34 -3.89 -8.24
CA VAL A 90 0.10 -3.69 -8.15
C VAL A 90 0.40 -2.57 -7.19
N ASP A 91 1.43 -2.78 -6.36
CA ASP A 91 2.07 -1.74 -5.57
C ASP A 91 3.31 -1.30 -6.35
N MET A 92 3.38 -0.03 -6.73
CA MET A 92 4.55 0.55 -7.37
C MET A 92 5.25 1.43 -6.34
N ILE A 93 6.50 1.08 -6.01
CA ILE A 93 7.21 1.66 -4.88
C ILE A 93 8.53 2.25 -5.34
N TRP A 94 8.79 3.52 -4.99
CA TRP A 94 10.07 4.21 -5.26
C TRP A 94 10.71 4.59 -3.93
N TRP A 95 12.03 4.58 -3.86
CA TRP A 95 12.76 4.94 -2.65
C TRP A 95 14.02 5.75 -2.97
N ASN A 96 14.55 6.41 -1.94
CA ASN A 96 15.76 7.21 -2.06
C ASN A 96 17.01 6.45 -1.60
N ALA A 97 18.17 7.11 -1.68
CA ALA A 97 19.44 6.50 -1.30
C ALA A 97 19.50 6.09 0.18
N GLU A 98 18.66 6.71 1.02
CA GLU A 98 18.58 6.40 2.45
C GLU A 98 17.67 5.20 2.75
N GLY A 99 17.07 4.61 1.71
CA GLY A 99 16.18 3.47 1.86
C GLY A 99 14.81 3.83 2.39
N ARG A 100 14.37 5.07 2.16
CA ARG A 100 13.01 5.50 2.55
C ARG A 100 12.14 5.65 1.32
N ILE A 101 10.89 5.23 1.43
CA ILE A 101 9.93 5.28 0.34
C ILE A 101 9.54 6.74 0.08
N THR A 102 9.74 7.17 -1.18
CA THR A 102 9.42 8.54 -1.62
C THR A 102 8.12 8.61 -2.39
N ARG A 103 7.66 7.50 -2.95
CA ARG A 103 6.43 7.45 -3.72
C ARG A 103 5.86 6.03 -3.66
N PHE A 104 4.53 5.96 -3.52
CA PHE A 104 3.83 4.69 -3.47
C PHE A 104 2.55 4.84 -4.28
N LYS A 105 2.41 4.05 -5.34
CA LYS A 105 1.24 4.10 -6.22
C LYS A 105 0.60 2.73 -6.27
N VAL A 106 -0.74 2.69 -6.16
CA VAL A 106 -1.50 1.44 -6.20
C VAL A 106 -2.48 1.47 -7.35
N MET A 107 -2.52 0.41 -8.13
CA MET A 107 -3.52 0.18 -9.17
C MET A 107 -4.24 -1.12 -8.89
N VAL A 108 -5.55 -1.15 -9.12
CA VAL A 108 -6.40 -2.31 -8.78
C VAL A 108 -7.39 -2.58 -9.91
N ARG A 109 -7.68 -3.84 -10.15
CA ARG A 109 -8.70 -4.31 -11.08
C ARG A 109 -9.54 -5.40 -10.39
N PRO A 110 -10.77 -5.73 -10.87
CA PRO A 110 -11.58 -5.03 -11.85
C PRO A 110 -12.41 -3.91 -11.21
N LEU A 111 -13.31 -3.29 -11.97
CA LEU A 111 -14.10 -2.15 -11.50
C LEU A 111 -14.86 -2.44 -10.20
N LYS A 112 -15.51 -3.61 -10.09
CA LYS A 112 -16.25 -3.94 -8.86
C LYS A 112 -15.34 -4.06 -7.64
N ALA A 113 -14.08 -4.46 -7.83
CA ALA A 113 -13.10 -4.50 -6.75
C ALA A 113 -12.74 -3.08 -6.31
N ILE A 114 -12.60 -2.15 -7.26
CA ILE A 114 -12.32 -0.75 -6.95
C ILE A 114 -13.49 -0.12 -6.19
N ASN A 115 -14.72 -0.41 -6.59
CA ASN A 115 -15.90 0.10 -5.89
C ASN A 115 -15.97 -0.40 -4.45
N LEU A 116 -15.71 -1.67 -4.23
CA LEU A 116 -15.67 -2.23 -2.88
C LEU A 116 -14.53 -1.62 -2.07
N LEU A 117 -13.34 -1.53 -2.67
CA LEU A 117 -12.17 -0.94 -2.02
C LEU A 117 -12.45 0.49 -1.58
N HIS A 118 -13.11 1.29 -2.44
CA HIS A 118 -13.48 2.66 -2.13
C HIS A 118 -14.32 2.73 -0.84
N GLN A 119 -15.34 1.87 -0.75
CA GLN A 119 -16.22 1.84 0.42
C GLN A 119 -15.44 1.43 1.69
N LEU A 120 -14.62 0.41 1.59
CA LEU A 120 -13.87 -0.10 2.73
C LEU A 120 -12.81 0.90 3.20
N MET A 121 -12.13 1.55 2.27
CA MET A 121 -11.14 2.57 2.60
C MET A 121 -11.77 3.79 3.27
N ALA A 122 -12.93 4.22 2.77
CA ALA A 122 -13.64 5.35 3.37
C ALA A 122 -14.00 5.05 4.83
N ARG A 123 -14.48 3.83 5.12
CA ARG A 123 -14.81 3.42 6.49
C ARG A 123 -13.56 3.35 7.37
N ALA A 124 -12.47 2.79 6.85
CA ALA A 124 -11.24 2.65 7.62
C ALA A 124 -10.64 4.02 7.96
N LEU A 125 -10.66 4.96 7.01
CA LEU A 125 -10.16 6.31 7.25
C LEU A 125 -11.03 7.10 8.23
N GLN A 126 -12.37 6.94 8.15
CA GLN A 126 -13.28 7.57 9.11
C GLN A 126 -13.05 7.03 10.53
N GLY A 127 -12.90 5.72 10.66
CA GLY A 127 -12.61 5.10 11.94
C GLY A 127 -11.35 5.65 12.57
N GLY A 128 -10.29 5.83 11.76
CA GLY A 128 -9.04 6.42 12.23
C GLY A 128 -9.16 7.87 12.64
N GLN A 129 -10.05 8.64 12.01
CA GLN A 129 -10.24 10.05 12.30
C GLN A 129 -11.07 10.29 13.57
N GLN A 130 -11.86 9.30 13.97
CA GLN A 130 -12.72 9.44 15.15
C GLN A 130 -11.99 9.14 16.46
N GLN A 131 -10.77 8.71 16.39
CA GLN A 131 -9.92 8.45 17.55
C GLN A 131 -9.05 9.70 17.91
#